data_0bda9b82dda8737335fe518f3d5aa41a
#
_entry.id   0bda9b82dda8737335fe518f3d5aa41a
#
_cell.length_a   1.000
_cell.length_b   1.000
_cell.length_c   1.000
_cell.angle_alpha   90.00
_cell.angle_beta   90.00
_cell.angle_gamma   90.00
#
_symmetry.space_group_name_H-M   'P 1'
#
loop_
_entity.id
_entity.type
_entity.pdbx_description
1 polymer ?
#
loop_
_entity_poly.entity_id
_entity_poly.type
_entity_poly.pdbx_seq_one_letter_code
_entity_poly.pdbx_strand_id
1 'polypeptide(L)'
;IGSGATAITLVPAMVKGGAKHVTMLQRSPTYIASVPSIDFVYDKMRKVLPEDLAYKLTRARNIGVQRGIYALAQKQPKLLRKLLLKSIEMQLKGKVDMKHFTPTYNPWDQRLCVVPDGDLFKILRSGQASVATDQIDHFTETGILLQSGQHLEADIIISATGLEIQILGGMKATIDHQPIDTSKHMLYQGIMVSDVPNMAMIIGYINASWTLKVDIAADYICRLINHMDKNGYAEVIAQGDQKELMDDTVMGNLSSGYIARAANVMPKQGKHAPWNITNNYLADRKELKQAKFNDPVLKFEKRVEEELRKPQLVS
;
A
#
# COMPACT_ATOMS: atom_id res chain seq x y z
N ILE A 1 4.43 -10.92 17.76
CA ILE A 1 5.54 -9.94 17.67
C ILE A 1 5.26 -8.99 16.52
N GLY A 2 5.25 -7.68 16.78
CA GLY A 2 5.03 -6.61 15.80
C GLY A 2 3.99 -5.58 16.23
N SER A 3 3.96 -4.41 15.58
CA SER A 3 3.02 -3.31 15.83
C SER A 3 2.34 -2.80 14.56
N GLY A 4 2.60 -3.43 13.41
CA GLY A 4 2.00 -3.08 12.12
C GLY A 4 0.56 -3.57 11.96
N ALA A 5 -0.02 -3.33 10.77
CA ALA A 5 -1.41 -3.68 10.45
C ALA A 5 -1.75 -5.13 10.79
N THR A 6 -0.87 -6.09 10.46
CA THR A 6 -1.07 -7.51 10.77
C THR A 6 -1.19 -7.76 12.27
N ALA A 7 -0.25 -7.23 13.06
CA ALA A 7 -0.25 -7.44 14.52
C ALA A 7 -1.52 -6.90 15.17
N ILE A 8 -1.89 -5.65 14.87
CA ILE A 8 -3.02 -4.97 15.50
C ILE A 8 -4.40 -5.57 15.14
N THR A 9 -4.50 -6.26 14.01
CA THR A 9 -5.73 -6.96 13.59
C THR A 9 -5.74 -8.41 14.06
N LEU A 10 -4.56 -9.03 14.19
CA LEU A 10 -4.41 -10.40 14.67
C LEU A 10 -4.79 -10.53 16.16
N VAL A 11 -4.35 -9.60 17.00
CA VAL A 11 -4.62 -9.64 18.46
C VAL A 11 -6.10 -9.79 18.78
N PRO A 12 -7.02 -8.93 18.29
CA PRO A 12 -8.43 -9.13 18.54
C PRO A 12 -9.01 -10.40 17.89
N ALA A 13 -8.48 -10.82 16.76
CA ALA A 13 -8.93 -12.05 16.10
C ALA A 13 -8.56 -13.29 16.91
N MET A 14 -7.37 -13.34 17.49
CA MET A 14 -6.92 -14.46 18.33
C MET A 14 -7.76 -14.56 19.63
N VAL A 15 -8.04 -13.43 20.28
CA VAL A 15 -8.91 -13.42 21.46
C VAL A 15 -10.31 -13.93 21.12
N LYS A 16 -10.89 -13.45 20.00
CA LYS A 16 -12.19 -13.95 19.50
C LYS A 16 -12.14 -15.44 19.15
N GLY A 17 -11.00 -15.95 18.70
CA GLY A 17 -10.74 -17.35 18.39
C GLY A 17 -10.51 -18.24 19.60
N GLY A 18 -10.56 -17.71 20.82
CA GLY A 18 -10.47 -18.50 22.05
C GLY A 18 -9.11 -18.48 22.75
N ALA A 19 -8.17 -17.63 22.34
CA ALA A 19 -6.93 -17.42 23.10
C ALA A 19 -7.25 -16.86 24.49
N LYS A 20 -6.72 -17.48 25.55
CA LYS A 20 -6.95 -17.02 26.94
C LYS A 20 -6.41 -15.62 27.16
N HIS A 21 -5.21 -15.35 26.66
CA HIS A 21 -4.58 -14.04 26.70
C HIS A 21 -3.66 -13.87 25.49
N VAL A 22 -3.53 -12.66 24.98
CA VAL A 22 -2.62 -12.31 23.87
C VAL A 22 -1.74 -11.14 24.27
N THR A 23 -0.42 -11.35 24.25
CA THR A 23 0.56 -10.26 24.45
C THR A 23 1.05 -9.77 23.10
N MET A 24 0.82 -8.50 22.79
CA MET A 24 1.41 -7.84 21.63
C MET A 24 2.79 -7.29 22.02
N LEU A 25 3.86 -7.97 21.61
CA LEU A 25 5.23 -7.49 21.77
C LEU A 25 5.61 -6.62 20.59
N GLN A 26 6.06 -5.38 20.85
CA GLN A 26 6.51 -4.44 19.83
C GLN A 26 7.84 -3.80 20.23
N ARG A 27 8.70 -3.56 19.24
CA ARG A 27 9.95 -2.83 19.44
C ARG A 27 9.72 -1.34 19.66
N SER A 28 8.75 -0.79 18.93
CA SER A 28 8.37 0.64 19.00
C SER A 28 6.89 0.79 18.68
N PRO A 29 6.23 1.81 19.27
CA PRO A 29 4.84 2.12 18.98
C PRO A 29 4.60 2.54 17.52
N THR A 30 3.35 2.34 17.05
CA THR A 30 2.87 2.87 15.77
C THR A 30 1.60 3.69 15.99
N TYR A 31 1.28 4.59 15.04
CA TYR A 31 -0.01 5.27 15.05
C TYR A 31 -1.13 4.33 14.64
N ILE A 32 -2.18 4.28 15.44
CA ILE A 32 -3.37 3.45 15.19
C ILE A 32 -4.60 4.35 15.21
N ALA A 33 -5.38 4.29 14.13
CA ALA A 33 -6.67 4.96 14.03
C ALA A 33 -7.81 3.95 14.06
N SER A 34 -8.90 4.27 14.76
CA SER A 34 -10.15 3.50 14.69
C SER A 34 -11.04 4.07 13.60
N VAL A 35 -11.53 3.20 12.72
CA VAL A 35 -12.46 3.56 11.66
C VAL A 35 -13.69 2.66 11.76
N PRO A 36 -14.90 3.21 11.65
CA PRO A 36 -16.11 2.39 11.62
C PRO A 36 -16.08 1.39 10.47
N SER A 37 -16.47 0.14 10.74
CA SER A 37 -16.62 -0.90 9.72
C SER A 37 -17.82 -0.66 8.80
N ILE A 38 -18.81 0.08 9.30
CA ILE A 38 -20.04 0.44 8.58
C ILE A 38 -20.07 1.96 8.36
N ASP A 39 -20.37 2.35 7.13
CA ASP A 39 -20.55 3.76 6.78
C ASP A 39 -22.01 4.19 7.02
N PHE A 40 -22.31 4.65 8.24
CA PHE A 40 -23.65 5.10 8.63
C PHE A 40 -24.22 6.22 7.74
N VAL A 41 -23.35 7.05 7.16
CA VAL A 41 -23.80 8.12 6.25
C VAL A 41 -24.28 7.51 4.94
N TYR A 42 -23.55 6.55 4.38
CA TYR A 42 -24.00 5.79 3.22
C TYR A 42 -25.32 5.07 3.49
N ASP A 43 -25.43 4.39 4.63
CA ASP A 43 -26.65 3.67 5.00
C ASP A 43 -27.88 4.59 5.12
N LYS A 44 -27.71 5.82 5.57
CA LYS A 44 -28.79 6.82 5.60
C LYS A 44 -29.08 7.34 4.19
N MET A 45 -28.04 7.63 3.39
CA MET A 45 -28.18 8.19 2.04
C MET A 45 -28.92 7.22 1.10
N ARG A 46 -28.60 5.92 1.12
CA ARG A 46 -29.25 4.91 0.25
C ARG A 46 -30.74 4.67 0.57
N LYS A 47 -31.23 5.17 1.72
CA LYS A 47 -32.67 5.11 2.06
C LYS A 47 -33.49 6.21 1.38
N VAL A 48 -32.85 7.28 0.93
CA VAL A 48 -33.51 8.48 0.38
C VAL A 48 -33.02 8.87 -1.01
N LEU A 49 -31.91 8.31 -1.47
CA LEU A 49 -31.32 8.55 -2.78
C LEU A 49 -31.18 7.25 -3.57
N PRO A 50 -31.20 7.30 -4.91
CA PRO A 50 -30.80 6.18 -5.74
C PRO A 50 -29.41 5.66 -5.34
N GLU A 51 -29.23 4.35 -5.38
CA GLU A 51 -28.01 3.68 -4.89
C GLU A 51 -26.74 4.23 -5.54
N ASP A 52 -26.75 4.39 -6.87
CA ASP A 52 -25.62 4.96 -7.61
C ASP A 52 -25.24 6.37 -7.15
N LEU A 53 -26.23 7.22 -6.85
CA LEU A 53 -25.97 8.57 -6.38
C LEU A 53 -25.44 8.56 -4.96
N ALA A 54 -26.04 7.75 -4.07
CA ALA A 54 -25.56 7.57 -2.70
C ALA A 54 -24.09 7.06 -2.69
N TYR A 55 -23.76 6.07 -3.53
CA TYR A 55 -22.41 5.56 -3.70
C TYR A 55 -21.43 6.66 -4.18
N LYS A 56 -21.78 7.39 -5.24
CA LYS A 56 -20.91 8.45 -5.81
C LYS A 56 -20.62 9.55 -4.81
N LEU A 57 -21.62 10.01 -4.05
CA LEU A 57 -21.48 11.05 -3.03
C LEU A 57 -20.64 10.55 -1.85
N THR A 58 -20.90 9.33 -1.38
CA THR A 58 -20.12 8.71 -0.30
C THR A 58 -18.65 8.53 -0.72
N ARG A 59 -18.40 8.02 -1.92
CA ARG A 59 -17.05 7.89 -2.47
C ARG A 59 -16.33 9.25 -2.54
N ALA A 60 -16.99 10.29 -3.04
CA ALA A 60 -16.41 11.63 -3.12
C ALA A 60 -16.08 12.18 -1.72
N ARG A 61 -16.99 12.02 -0.75
CA ARG A 61 -16.76 12.39 0.64
C ARG A 61 -15.57 11.65 1.23
N ASN A 62 -15.51 10.33 1.09
CA ASN A 62 -14.44 9.53 1.69
C ASN A 62 -13.06 9.87 1.08
N ILE A 63 -12.99 10.10 -0.23
CA ILE A 63 -11.77 10.60 -0.88
C ILE A 63 -11.38 11.98 -0.32
N GLY A 64 -12.35 12.88 -0.18
CA GLY A 64 -12.13 14.22 0.38
C GLY A 64 -11.59 14.16 1.81
N VAL A 65 -12.19 13.33 2.67
CA VAL A 65 -11.75 13.13 4.06
C VAL A 65 -10.32 12.58 4.12
N GLN A 66 -10.01 11.52 3.37
CA GLN A 66 -8.65 10.96 3.34
C GLN A 66 -7.61 11.99 2.92
N ARG A 67 -7.90 12.75 1.86
CA ARG A 67 -7.01 13.83 1.40
C ARG A 67 -6.85 14.94 2.42
N GLY A 68 -7.94 15.32 3.09
CA GLY A 68 -7.92 16.33 4.14
C GLY A 68 -7.07 15.92 5.34
N ILE A 69 -7.20 14.68 5.78
CA ILE A 69 -6.38 14.12 6.88
C ILE A 69 -4.89 14.06 6.46
N TYR A 70 -4.60 13.63 5.23
CA TYR A 70 -3.23 13.64 4.73
C TYR A 70 -2.64 15.06 4.62
N ALA A 71 -3.41 16.00 4.09
CA ALA A 71 -2.98 17.41 4.02
C ALA A 71 -2.74 18.00 5.42
N LEU A 72 -3.56 17.63 6.41
CA LEU A 72 -3.35 18.02 7.80
C LEU A 72 -2.05 17.41 8.36
N ALA A 73 -1.76 16.15 8.03
CA ALA A 73 -0.51 15.49 8.42
C ALA A 73 0.72 16.24 7.90
N GLN A 74 0.67 16.68 6.64
CA GLN A 74 1.78 17.40 6.02
C GLN A 74 1.93 18.85 6.53
N LYS A 75 0.80 19.57 6.73
CA LYS A 75 0.84 20.97 7.12
C LYS A 75 0.96 21.19 8.64
N GLN A 76 0.32 20.35 9.42
CA GLN A 76 0.25 20.47 10.89
C GLN A 76 0.41 19.11 11.58
N PRO A 77 1.56 18.45 11.43
CA PRO A 77 1.78 17.10 11.96
C PRO A 77 1.59 17.02 13.48
N LYS A 78 1.99 18.05 14.22
CA LYS A 78 1.83 18.12 15.68
C LYS A 78 0.35 18.12 16.11
N LEU A 79 -0.52 18.82 15.36
CA LEU A 79 -1.95 18.84 15.64
C LEU A 79 -2.58 17.46 15.38
N LEU A 80 -2.28 16.85 14.24
CA LEU A 80 -2.80 15.52 13.92
C LEU A 80 -2.28 14.47 14.91
N ARG A 81 -1.00 14.54 15.30
CA ARG A 81 -0.44 13.69 16.36
C ARG A 81 -1.26 13.80 17.64
N LYS A 82 -1.53 15.02 18.10
CA LYS A 82 -2.33 15.25 19.31
C LYS A 82 -3.73 14.65 19.21
N LEU A 83 -4.40 14.81 18.07
CA LEU A 83 -5.73 14.26 17.82
C LEU A 83 -5.75 12.73 17.82
N LEU A 84 -4.78 12.10 17.14
CA LEU A 84 -4.65 10.65 17.12
C LEU A 84 -4.40 10.07 18.52
N LEU A 85 -3.44 10.62 19.26
CA LEU A 85 -3.12 10.15 20.61
C LEU A 85 -4.29 10.35 21.58
N LYS A 86 -4.99 11.48 21.50
CA LYS A 86 -6.19 11.72 22.32
C LYS A 86 -7.32 10.73 21.98
N SER A 87 -7.48 10.37 20.72
CA SER A 87 -8.46 9.35 20.32
C SER A 87 -8.14 7.99 20.93
N ILE A 88 -6.86 7.59 20.96
CA ILE A 88 -6.41 6.34 21.58
C ILE A 88 -6.64 6.37 23.10
N GLU A 89 -6.22 7.45 23.75
CA GLU A 89 -6.38 7.63 25.20
C GLU A 89 -7.85 7.49 25.64
N MET A 90 -8.76 8.15 24.91
CA MET A 90 -10.21 8.03 25.17
C MET A 90 -10.72 6.60 25.01
N GLN A 91 -10.16 5.83 24.08
CA GLN A 91 -10.56 4.44 23.86
C GLN A 91 -9.96 3.49 24.90
N LEU A 92 -8.75 3.73 25.37
CA LEU A 92 -8.10 2.93 26.42
C LEU A 92 -8.63 3.22 27.82
N LYS A 93 -9.22 4.38 28.06
CA LYS A 93 -9.79 4.80 29.36
C LYS A 93 -8.83 4.63 30.55
N GLY A 94 -7.55 4.91 30.34
CA GLY A 94 -6.51 4.79 31.38
C GLY A 94 -6.14 3.36 31.79
N LYS A 95 -6.63 2.33 31.10
CA LYS A 95 -6.35 0.93 31.44
C LYS A 95 -5.01 0.42 30.92
N VAL A 96 -4.41 1.10 29.95
CA VAL A 96 -3.12 0.75 29.34
C VAL A 96 -2.28 2.01 29.21
N ASP A 97 -0.99 1.90 29.51
CA ASP A 97 -0.07 3.03 29.45
C ASP A 97 0.09 3.55 28.02
N MET A 98 -0.07 4.85 27.85
CA MET A 98 0.05 5.54 26.57
C MET A 98 1.46 5.47 25.96
N LYS A 99 2.51 5.12 26.75
CA LYS A 99 3.86 4.89 26.18
C LYS A 99 3.86 3.84 25.08
N HIS A 100 2.98 2.84 25.14
CA HIS A 100 2.83 1.79 24.15
C HIS A 100 2.15 2.27 22.83
N PHE A 101 1.61 3.48 22.81
CA PHE A 101 0.87 4.06 21.67
C PHE A 101 1.40 5.43 21.25
N THR A 102 2.57 5.82 21.76
CA THR A 102 3.15 7.14 21.47
C THR A 102 4.42 7.00 20.61
N PRO A 103 4.29 7.00 19.26
CA PRO A 103 5.42 6.91 18.35
C PRO A 103 6.33 8.14 18.47
N THR A 104 7.60 7.99 18.12
CA THR A 104 8.60 9.08 18.11
C THR A 104 8.62 9.89 16.81
N TYR A 105 7.99 9.37 15.75
CA TYR A 105 7.91 9.98 14.42
C TYR A 105 6.57 10.71 14.19
N ASN A 106 6.45 11.47 13.10
CA ASN A 106 5.20 12.16 12.77
C ASN A 106 4.21 11.24 12.04
N PRO A 107 2.89 11.54 12.13
CA PRO A 107 1.90 10.83 11.32
C PRO A 107 2.24 10.90 9.83
N TRP A 108 2.19 9.76 9.14
CA TRP A 108 2.56 9.52 7.73
C TRP A 108 4.07 9.49 7.41
N ASP A 109 5.00 9.69 8.33
CA ASP A 109 6.41 9.31 8.10
C ASP A 109 6.52 7.79 7.89
N GLN A 110 5.65 7.05 8.61
CA GLN A 110 5.39 5.63 8.38
C GLN A 110 3.89 5.39 8.19
N ARG A 111 3.51 4.19 7.77
CA ARG A 111 2.10 3.86 7.57
C ARG A 111 1.29 4.04 8.85
N LEU A 112 0.18 4.79 8.75
CA LEU A 112 -0.87 4.82 9.76
C LEU A 112 -1.64 3.50 9.72
N CYS A 113 -1.68 2.79 10.83
CA CYS A 113 -2.43 1.55 10.95
C CYS A 113 -3.90 1.85 11.32
N VAL A 114 -4.81 1.00 10.85
CA VAL A 114 -6.25 1.18 11.06
C VAL A 114 -6.84 -0.09 11.67
N VAL A 115 -7.68 0.09 12.70
CA VAL A 115 -8.48 -0.99 13.29
C VAL A 115 -9.97 -0.72 13.12
N PRO A 116 -10.78 -1.75 12.79
CA PRO A 116 -12.21 -1.60 12.66
C PRO A 116 -12.85 -1.41 14.05
N ASP A 117 -13.73 -0.44 14.17
CA ASP A 117 -14.55 -0.20 15.36
C ASP A 117 -13.80 -0.11 16.70
N GLY A 118 -12.47 0.12 16.66
CA GLY A 118 -11.60 0.16 17.83
C GLY A 118 -11.49 -1.18 18.57
N ASP A 119 -11.61 -2.28 17.88
CA ASP A 119 -11.65 -3.64 18.45
C ASP A 119 -10.39 -3.98 19.25
N LEU A 120 -9.19 -3.61 18.77
CA LEU A 120 -7.95 -3.75 19.53
C LEU A 120 -8.03 -3.06 20.90
N PHE A 121 -8.50 -1.81 20.94
CA PHE A 121 -8.58 -1.04 22.18
C PHE A 121 -9.63 -1.61 23.14
N LYS A 122 -10.70 -2.20 22.60
CA LYS A 122 -11.71 -2.90 23.41
C LYS A 122 -11.11 -4.12 24.12
N ILE A 123 -10.36 -4.93 23.39
CA ILE A 123 -9.70 -6.14 23.92
C ILE A 123 -8.62 -5.78 24.96
N LEU A 124 -7.79 -4.80 24.66
CA LEU A 124 -6.77 -4.31 25.60
C LEU A 124 -7.40 -3.77 26.89
N ARG A 125 -8.47 -2.99 26.77
CA ARG A 125 -9.19 -2.44 27.92
C ARG A 125 -9.87 -3.52 28.77
N SER A 126 -10.30 -4.64 28.17
CA SER A 126 -10.91 -5.75 28.90
C SER A 126 -9.89 -6.61 29.67
N GLY A 127 -8.59 -6.42 29.42
CA GLY A 127 -7.53 -7.24 30.00
C GLY A 127 -7.29 -8.58 29.29
N GLN A 128 -8.03 -8.87 28.22
CA GLN A 128 -7.84 -10.10 27.43
C GLN A 128 -6.59 -10.06 26.55
N ALA A 129 -6.02 -8.85 26.35
CA ALA A 129 -4.72 -8.68 25.74
C ALA A 129 -3.91 -7.63 26.47
N SER A 130 -2.58 -7.69 26.30
CA SER A 130 -1.61 -6.74 26.82
C SER A 130 -0.64 -6.29 25.74
N VAL A 131 0.10 -5.21 26.03
CA VAL A 131 1.17 -4.71 25.14
C VAL A 131 2.47 -4.63 25.92
N ALA A 132 3.53 -5.19 25.36
CA ALA A 132 4.90 -4.97 25.81
C ALA A 132 5.65 -4.18 24.73
N THR A 133 6.40 -3.14 25.13
CA THR A 133 7.23 -2.35 24.22
C THR A 133 8.67 -2.47 24.69
N ASP A 134 9.43 -3.34 24.01
CA ASP A 134 10.82 -3.62 24.33
C ASP A 134 11.50 -4.37 23.16
N GLN A 135 12.81 -4.53 23.25
CA GLN A 135 13.60 -5.34 22.34
C GLN A 135 13.72 -6.77 22.86
N ILE A 136 13.69 -7.73 21.93
CA ILE A 136 13.94 -9.12 22.23
C ILE A 136 15.44 -9.30 22.52
N ASP A 137 15.76 -9.94 23.63
CA ASP A 137 17.09 -10.44 23.89
C ASP A 137 17.25 -11.80 23.20
N HIS A 138 16.49 -12.80 23.65
CA HIS A 138 16.45 -14.11 22.99
C HIS A 138 15.12 -14.85 23.26
N PHE A 139 14.89 -15.91 22.49
CA PHE A 139 13.80 -16.85 22.71
C PHE A 139 14.22 -17.90 23.74
N THR A 140 13.31 -18.25 24.63
CA THR A 140 13.49 -19.30 25.65
C THR A 140 12.59 -20.50 25.36
N GLU A 141 12.71 -21.58 26.11
CA GLU A 141 11.83 -22.74 26.00
C GLU A 141 10.36 -22.41 26.33
N THR A 142 10.11 -21.40 27.14
CA THR A 142 8.78 -21.04 27.64
C THR A 142 8.29 -19.68 27.18
N GLY A 143 9.05 -18.99 26.30
CA GLY A 143 8.63 -17.66 25.84
C GLY A 143 9.75 -16.80 25.27
N ILE A 144 9.78 -15.53 25.64
CA ILE A 144 10.71 -14.52 25.14
C ILE A 144 11.31 -13.72 26.32
N LEU A 145 12.63 -13.68 26.42
CA LEU A 145 13.32 -12.74 27.30
C LEU A 145 13.53 -11.41 26.58
N LEU A 146 13.20 -10.32 27.26
CA LEU A 146 13.38 -8.96 26.75
C LEU A 146 14.66 -8.34 27.30
N GLN A 147 15.17 -7.31 26.63
CA GLN A 147 16.38 -6.60 27.07
C GLN A 147 16.24 -5.92 28.46
N SER A 148 15.01 -5.58 28.86
CA SER A 148 14.70 -5.10 30.21
C SER A 148 14.85 -6.16 31.31
N GLY A 149 15.05 -7.42 30.96
CA GLY A 149 15.01 -8.56 31.87
C GLY A 149 13.59 -9.12 32.07
N GLN A 150 12.56 -8.54 31.52
CA GLN A 150 11.20 -9.09 31.57
C GLN A 150 11.11 -10.36 30.74
N HIS A 151 10.58 -11.44 31.30
CA HIS A 151 10.22 -12.65 30.56
C HIS A 151 8.73 -12.65 30.21
N LEU A 152 8.42 -12.84 28.93
CA LEU A 152 7.06 -13.03 28.43
C LEU A 152 6.82 -14.49 28.17
N GLU A 153 6.00 -15.12 29.00
CA GLU A 153 5.56 -16.50 28.81
C GLU A 153 4.64 -16.60 27.59
N ALA A 154 4.80 -17.62 26.77
CA ALA A 154 3.98 -17.87 25.60
C ALA A 154 4.00 -19.33 25.18
N ASP A 155 2.81 -19.92 24.98
CA ASP A 155 2.63 -21.25 24.39
C ASP A 155 2.87 -21.20 22.85
N ILE A 156 2.51 -20.06 22.23
CA ILE A 156 2.61 -19.85 20.78
C ILE A 156 3.17 -18.45 20.51
N ILE A 157 4.19 -18.39 19.70
CA ILE A 157 4.79 -17.13 19.24
C ILE A 157 4.49 -16.93 17.76
N ILE A 158 3.81 -15.81 17.44
CA ILE A 158 3.45 -15.45 16.07
C ILE A 158 4.26 -14.23 15.64
N SER A 159 4.97 -14.36 14.52
CA SER A 159 5.70 -13.26 13.91
C SER A 159 4.80 -12.45 12.98
N ALA A 160 4.65 -11.15 13.28
CA ALA A 160 3.97 -10.17 12.44
C ALA A 160 4.88 -8.95 12.21
N THR A 161 6.17 -9.22 11.96
CA THR A 161 7.27 -8.23 11.92
C THR A 161 7.45 -7.53 10.58
N GLY A 162 6.51 -7.72 9.67
CA GLY A 162 6.48 -7.10 8.33
C GLY A 162 6.72 -8.11 7.22
N LEU A 163 6.81 -7.59 6.00
CA LEU A 163 6.87 -8.36 4.76
C LEU A 163 8.23 -8.18 4.11
N GLU A 164 8.62 -9.16 3.30
CA GLU A 164 9.59 -9.02 2.24
C GLU A 164 8.83 -8.88 0.92
N ILE A 165 8.99 -7.72 0.26
CA ILE A 165 8.27 -7.46 -0.98
C ILE A 165 8.93 -8.21 -2.12
N GLN A 166 8.15 -9.05 -2.78
CA GLN A 166 8.56 -9.71 -4.02
C GLN A 166 7.82 -9.07 -5.20
N ILE A 167 8.57 -8.32 -5.99
CA ILE A 167 8.04 -7.72 -7.22
C ILE A 167 7.65 -8.86 -8.17
N LEU A 168 6.55 -8.67 -8.91
CA LEU A 168 5.95 -9.69 -9.80
C LEU A 168 5.60 -11.01 -9.08
N GLY A 169 5.47 -11.01 -7.74
CA GLY A 169 5.18 -12.24 -6.99
C GLY A 169 6.27 -13.30 -7.09
N GLY A 170 7.52 -12.90 -7.37
CA GLY A 170 8.66 -13.80 -7.56
C GLY A 170 8.78 -14.39 -8.98
N MET A 171 7.91 -13.98 -9.92
CA MET A 171 8.08 -14.37 -11.34
C MET A 171 9.37 -13.80 -11.90
N LYS A 172 10.07 -14.58 -12.69
CA LYS A 172 11.23 -14.15 -13.48
C LYS A 172 10.75 -13.84 -14.90
N ALA A 173 10.73 -12.55 -15.22
CA ALA A 173 10.39 -12.11 -16.57
C ALA A 173 11.65 -11.95 -17.42
N THR A 174 11.56 -12.24 -18.72
CA THR A 174 12.64 -12.07 -19.68
C THR A 174 12.11 -11.43 -20.96
N ILE A 175 12.94 -10.61 -21.62
CA ILE A 175 12.71 -10.11 -22.98
C ILE A 175 13.87 -10.65 -23.81
N ASP A 176 13.59 -11.35 -24.90
CA ASP A 176 14.59 -11.94 -25.81
C ASP A 176 15.67 -12.73 -25.04
N HIS A 177 15.22 -13.56 -24.09
CA HIS A 177 16.06 -14.36 -23.18
C HIS A 177 16.89 -13.57 -22.17
N GLN A 178 16.77 -12.22 -22.12
CA GLN A 178 17.46 -11.40 -21.13
C GLN A 178 16.54 -11.16 -19.93
N PRO A 179 17.02 -11.35 -18.69
CA PRO A 179 16.21 -11.15 -17.50
C PRO A 179 15.88 -9.66 -17.29
N ILE A 180 14.65 -9.37 -16.89
CA ILE A 180 14.19 -8.03 -16.53
C ILE A 180 14.47 -7.79 -15.06
N ASP A 181 15.22 -6.75 -14.76
CA ASP A 181 15.43 -6.22 -13.41
C ASP A 181 14.57 -4.96 -13.21
N THR A 182 13.41 -5.12 -12.62
CA THR A 182 12.45 -4.02 -12.43
C THR A 182 13.02 -2.82 -11.66
N SER A 183 14.07 -3.01 -10.87
CA SER A 183 14.73 -1.92 -10.12
C SER A 183 15.51 -0.94 -11.00
N LYS A 184 15.75 -1.29 -12.27
CA LYS A 184 16.41 -0.45 -13.26
C LYS A 184 15.44 0.29 -14.18
N HIS A 185 14.14 0.11 -13.97
CA HIS A 185 13.10 0.67 -14.81
C HIS A 185 12.27 1.70 -14.04
N MET A 186 11.74 2.69 -14.77
CA MET A 186 10.78 3.65 -14.27
C MET A 186 9.36 3.19 -14.57
N LEU A 187 8.37 3.84 -13.95
CA LEU A 187 6.97 3.63 -14.30
C LEU A 187 6.40 4.86 -15.03
N TYR A 188 6.11 4.70 -16.32
CA TYR A 188 5.38 5.69 -17.10
C TYR A 188 3.98 5.90 -16.50
N GLN A 189 3.70 7.14 -16.08
CA GLN A 189 2.47 7.53 -15.37
C GLN A 189 2.13 6.63 -14.15
N GLY A 190 3.15 5.97 -13.59
CA GLY A 190 2.98 5.02 -12.49
C GLY A 190 2.23 3.75 -12.87
N ILE A 191 2.25 3.38 -14.18
CA ILE A 191 1.51 2.22 -14.72
C ILE A 191 2.39 1.32 -15.58
N MET A 192 3.01 1.84 -16.64
CA MET A 192 3.78 1.00 -17.58
C MET A 192 5.26 0.98 -17.20
N VAL A 193 5.85 -0.21 -17.24
CA VAL A 193 7.29 -0.36 -16.98
C VAL A 193 8.07 0.15 -18.19
N SER A 194 9.02 1.08 -17.98
CA SER A 194 9.82 1.63 -19.08
C SER A 194 10.61 0.54 -19.78
N ASP A 195 10.74 0.69 -21.11
CA ASP A 195 11.54 -0.19 -21.97
C ASP A 195 11.15 -1.68 -21.95
N VAL A 196 9.98 -1.99 -21.38
CA VAL A 196 9.44 -3.35 -21.33
C VAL A 196 8.14 -3.39 -22.17
N PRO A 197 8.10 -4.15 -23.26
CA PRO A 197 6.94 -4.21 -24.13
C PRO A 197 5.72 -4.78 -23.42
N ASN A 198 4.58 -4.16 -23.64
CA ASN A 198 3.27 -4.63 -23.19
C ASN A 198 3.13 -4.88 -21.68
N MET A 199 4.02 -4.32 -20.86
CA MET A 199 4.04 -4.57 -19.43
C MET A 199 3.47 -3.39 -18.64
N ALA A 200 2.41 -3.66 -17.89
CA ALA A 200 1.85 -2.74 -16.91
C ALA A 200 1.95 -3.30 -15.50
N MET A 201 2.35 -2.45 -14.56
CA MET A 201 2.43 -2.75 -13.13
C MET A 201 1.69 -1.68 -12.34
N ILE A 202 0.69 -2.07 -11.57
CA ILE A 202 -0.11 -1.12 -10.80
C ILE A 202 0.38 -1.10 -9.35
N ILE A 203 0.90 0.05 -8.93
CA ILE A 203 1.25 0.33 -7.54
C ILE A 203 0.30 1.40 -7.03
N GLY A 204 -0.34 1.15 -5.88
CA GLY A 204 -1.31 2.06 -5.29
C GLY A 204 -0.66 3.27 -4.61
N TYR A 205 -1.51 4.18 -4.13
CA TYR A 205 -1.05 5.37 -3.41
C TYR A 205 -0.48 5.04 -2.04
N ILE A 206 0.51 5.80 -1.60
CA ILE A 206 1.01 5.75 -0.23
C ILE A 206 0.13 6.54 0.75
N ASN A 207 -0.65 7.50 0.25
CA ASN A 207 -1.45 8.47 1.00
C ASN A 207 -2.96 8.32 0.82
N ALA A 208 -3.41 7.32 0.09
CA ALA A 208 -4.81 7.04 -0.17
C ALA A 208 -5.06 5.53 -0.38
N SER A 209 -6.31 5.13 -0.58
CA SER A 209 -6.63 3.73 -0.89
C SER A 209 -5.97 3.29 -2.21
N TRP A 210 -5.39 2.10 -2.20
CA TRP A 210 -4.80 1.47 -3.38
C TRP A 210 -5.80 1.28 -4.52
N THR A 211 -7.05 0.96 -4.18
CA THR A 211 -8.12 0.76 -5.16
C THR A 211 -8.39 1.99 -6.02
N LEU A 212 -8.10 3.20 -5.52
CA LEU A 212 -8.24 4.42 -6.31
C LEU A 212 -7.28 4.46 -7.51
N LYS A 213 -6.02 3.99 -7.33
CA LYS A 213 -5.06 3.90 -8.43
C LYS A 213 -5.40 2.73 -9.35
N VAL A 214 -5.80 1.59 -8.80
CA VAL A 214 -6.20 0.40 -9.57
C VAL A 214 -7.33 0.74 -10.54
N ASP A 215 -8.38 1.43 -10.08
CA ASP A 215 -9.52 1.85 -10.90
C ASP A 215 -9.10 2.66 -12.14
N ILE A 216 -8.32 3.72 -11.92
CA ILE A 216 -7.94 4.63 -13.03
C ILE A 216 -6.88 4.02 -13.93
N ALA A 217 -6.03 3.16 -13.41
CA ALA A 217 -5.02 2.44 -14.17
C ALA A 217 -5.66 1.34 -15.03
N ALA A 218 -6.64 0.60 -14.50
CA ALA A 218 -7.37 -0.41 -15.26
C ALA A 218 -8.14 0.21 -16.42
N ASP A 219 -8.83 1.34 -16.19
CA ASP A 219 -9.51 2.10 -17.25
C ASP A 219 -8.51 2.56 -18.34
N TYR A 220 -7.36 3.09 -17.93
CA TYR A 220 -6.29 3.49 -18.85
C TYR A 220 -5.78 2.31 -19.70
N ILE A 221 -5.46 1.18 -19.06
CA ILE A 221 -4.94 -0.03 -19.72
C ILE A 221 -5.98 -0.58 -20.72
N CYS A 222 -7.25 -0.67 -20.33
CA CYS A 222 -8.31 -1.12 -21.23
C CYS A 222 -8.43 -0.21 -22.48
N ARG A 223 -8.35 1.10 -22.29
CA ARG A 223 -8.38 2.05 -23.42
C ARG A 223 -7.12 1.96 -24.29
N LEU A 224 -5.96 1.70 -23.68
CA LEU A 224 -4.72 1.47 -24.41
C LEU A 224 -4.80 0.23 -25.27
N ILE A 225 -5.29 -0.90 -24.73
CA ILE A 225 -5.49 -2.14 -25.49
C ILE A 225 -6.46 -1.92 -26.65
N ASN A 226 -7.62 -1.27 -26.40
CA ASN A 226 -8.57 -0.93 -27.45
C ASN A 226 -7.96 -0.02 -28.53
N HIS A 227 -7.06 0.90 -28.14
CA HIS A 227 -6.33 1.73 -29.09
C HIS A 227 -5.37 0.91 -29.94
N MET A 228 -4.67 -0.03 -29.34
CA MET A 228 -3.76 -0.94 -30.04
C MET A 228 -4.53 -1.81 -31.04
N ASP A 229 -5.60 -2.45 -30.63
CA ASP A 229 -6.43 -3.30 -31.47
C ASP A 229 -6.99 -2.53 -32.68
N LYS A 230 -7.52 -1.33 -32.43
CA LYS A 230 -8.09 -0.48 -33.49
C LYS A 230 -7.07 -0.07 -34.57
N ASN A 231 -5.80 0.07 -34.18
CA ASN A 231 -4.73 0.53 -35.07
C ASN A 231 -3.83 -0.62 -35.57
N GLY A 232 -4.11 -1.87 -35.19
CA GLY A 232 -3.32 -3.03 -35.58
C GLY A 232 -1.94 -3.07 -34.93
N TYR A 233 -1.79 -2.47 -33.75
CA TYR A 233 -0.53 -2.54 -32.98
C TYR A 233 -0.49 -3.84 -32.17
N ALA A 234 0.67 -4.51 -32.24
CA ALA A 234 0.94 -5.68 -31.41
C ALA A 234 1.73 -5.33 -30.15
N GLU A 235 2.46 -4.23 -30.21
CA GLU A 235 3.37 -3.83 -29.15
C GLU A 235 3.26 -2.35 -28.81
N VAL A 236 3.40 -2.05 -27.53
CA VAL A 236 3.59 -0.71 -27.00
C VAL A 236 4.72 -0.71 -25.97
N ILE A 237 5.66 0.20 -26.14
CA ILE A 237 6.77 0.43 -25.18
C ILE A 237 6.72 1.88 -24.72
N ALA A 238 6.80 2.09 -23.40
CA ALA A 238 7.09 3.40 -22.83
C ALA A 238 8.63 3.59 -22.79
N GLN A 239 9.19 4.27 -23.78
CA GLN A 239 10.64 4.40 -23.94
C GLN A 239 11.20 5.35 -22.87
N GLY A 240 12.01 4.81 -21.95
CA GLY A 240 12.64 5.56 -20.87
C GLY A 240 13.89 6.33 -21.32
N ASP A 241 14.18 7.44 -20.63
CA ASP A 241 15.49 8.10 -20.73
C ASP A 241 16.24 7.88 -19.40
N GLN A 242 17.41 7.27 -19.46
CA GLN A 242 18.24 7.01 -18.28
C GLN A 242 18.66 8.30 -17.55
N LYS A 243 18.65 9.46 -18.23
CA LYS A 243 18.91 10.77 -17.60
C LYS A 243 17.81 11.21 -16.66
N GLU A 244 16.59 10.69 -16.86
CA GLU A 244 15.44 10.91 -15.98
C GLU A 244 15.48 10.04 -14.73
N LEU A 245 16.18 8.91 -14.74
CA LEU A 245 16.19 7.96 -13.64
C LEU A 245 16.68 8.60 -12.32
N MET A 246 15.92 8.37 -11.24
CA MET A 246 16.27 8.73 -9.88
C MET A 246 16.58 7.49 -9.05
N ASP A 247 17.30 7.67 -7.94
CA ASP A 247 17.49 6.58 -6.96
C ASP A 247 16.21 6.29 -6.16
N ASP A 248 15.30 7.25 -6.09
CA ASP A 248 14.04 7.11 -5.39
C ASP A 248 13.14 6.07 -6.04
N THR A 249 12.54 5.21 -5.22
CA THR A 249 11.58 4.23 -5.68
C THR A 249 10.20 4.84 -5.89
N VAL A 250 9.34 4.11 -6.57
CA VAL A 250 7.92 4.45 -6.76
C VAL A 250 7.12 4.61 -5.46
N MET A 251 7.67 4.19 -4.33
CA MET A 251 7.05 4.38 -3.00
C MET A 251 7.41 5.72 -2.35
N GLY A 252 8.23 6.56 -3.00
CA GLY A 252 8.62 7.88 -2.50
C GLY A 252 9.27 7.82 -1.11
N ASN A 253 8.99 8.83 -0.28
CA ASN A 253 9.66 9.04 1.01
C ASN A 253 9.05 8.23 2.18
N LEU A 254 8.30 7.16 1.93
CA LEU A 254 7.75 6.35 3.01
C LEU A 254 8.83 5.53 3.70
N SER A 255 9.13 5.84 4.97
CA SER A 255 10.26 5.27 5.75
C SER A 255 9.95 3.94 6.45
N SER A 256 8.86 3.25 6.06
CA SER A 256 8.53 1.94 6.64
C SER A 256 9.62 0.90 6.34
N GLY A 257 10.03 0.13 7.34
CA GLY A 257 11.16 -0.80 7.23
C GLY A 257 11.06 -1.84 6.10
N TYR A 258 9.85 -2.32 5.78
CA TYR A 258 9.64 -3.26 4.68
C TYR A 258 9.84 -2.61 3.30
N ILE A 259 9.57 -1.31 3.16
CA ILE A 259 9.83 -0.55 1.93
C ILE A 259 11.33 -0.30 1.77
N ALA A 260 12.00 0.08 2.85
CA ALA A 260 13.44 0.26 2.82
C ALA A 260 14.18 -1.01 2.40
N ARG A 261 13.73 -2.19 2.88
CA ARG A 261 14.29 -3.48 2.45
C ARG A 261 14.04 -3.79 0.97
N ALA A 262 12.95 -3.31 0.41
CA ALA A 262 12.56 -3.54 -0.99
C ALA A 262 13.13 -2.51 -1.98
N ALA A 263 13.89 -1.51 -1.52
CA ALA A 263 14.40 -0.44 -2.38
C ALA A 263 15.22 -0.94 -3.59
N ASN A 264 15.91 -2.07 -3.41
CA ASN A 264 16.77 -2.67 -4.45
C ASN A 264 16.00 -3.53 -5.47
N VAL A 265 14.71 -3.80 -5.25
CA VAL A 265 13.88 -4.61 -6.17
C VAL A 265 12.71 -3.83 -6.74
N MET A 266 12.41 -2.66 -6.19
CA MET A 266 11.30 -1.83 -6.65
C MET A 266 11.68 -0.98 -7.87
N PRO A 267 10.71 -0.75 -8.79
CA PRO A 267 10.89 0.23 -9.85
C PRO A 267 11.22 1.61 -9.27
N LYS A 268 11.95 2.37 -10.06
CA LYS A 268 12.35 3.74 -9.76
C LYS A 268 11.32 4.73 -10.30
N GLN A 269 11.45 5.98 -9.89
CA GLN A 269 10.76 7.09 -10.53
C GLN A 269 11.74 8.00 -11.27
N GLY A 270 11.22 8.83 -12.15
CA GLY A 270 12.00 9.82 -12.86
C GLY A 270 11.83 11.22 -12.27
N LYS A 271 12.67 12.13 -12.72
CA LYS A 271 12.72 13.53 -12.26
C LYS A 271 11.48 14.31 -12.68
N HIS A 272 10.97 14.05 -13.87
CA HIS A 272 9.88 14.82 -14.46
C HIS A 272 8.74 13.90 -14.96
N ALA A 273 7.59 14.52 -15.24
CA ALA A 273 6.50 13.81 -15.93
C ALA A 273 6.97 13.34 -17.33
N PRO A 274 6.54 12.16 -17.77
CA PRO A 274 5.53 11.26 -17.18
C PRO A 274 6.10 10.21 -16.21
N TRP A 275 7.34 10.35 -15.76
CA TRP A 275 8.08 9.34 -14.98
C TRP A 275 8.04 9.58 -13.48
N ASN A 276 7.68 10.78 -13.02
CA ASN A 276 7.58 11.08 -11.60
C ASN A 276 6.21 10.65 -11.04
N ILE A 277 6.20 10.25 -9.77
CA ILE A 277 4.99 9.80 -9.07
C ILE A 277 4.55 10.86 -8.07
N THR A 278 3.44 11.54 -8.38
CA THR A 278 2.94 12.66 -7.56
C THR A 278 2.15 12.24 -6.33
N ASN A 279 1.71 10.97 -6.26
CA ASN A 279 0.77 10.47 -5.24
C ASN A 279 -0.49 11.35 -5.10
N ASN A 280 -0.99 11.92 -6.21
CA ASN A 280 -2.15 12.79 -6.25
C ASN A 280 -3.27 12.20 -7.12
N TYR A 281 -4.22 11.52 -6.48
CA TYR A 281 -5.35 10.87 -7.16
C TYR A 281 -6.12 11.77 -8.13
N LEU A 282 -6.38 13.04 -7.76
CA LEU A 282 -7.18 13.91 -8.66
C LEU A 282 -6.40 14.34 -9.90
N ALA A 283 -5.08 14.57 -9.76
CA ALA A 283 -4.20 14.85 -10.88
C ALA A 283 -4.09 13.62 -11.79
N ASP A 284 -3.73 12.47 -11.23
CA ASP A 284 -3.62 11.20 -11.97
C ASP A 284 -4.93 10.85 -12.68
N ARG A 285 -6.07 10.99 -11.98
CA ARG A 285 -7.38 10.72 -12.57
C ARG A 285 -7.68 11.60 -13.78
N LYS A 286 -7.32 12.90 -13.70
CA LYS A 286 -7.51 13.83 -14.81
C LYS A 286 -6.62 13.44 -15.99
N GLU A 287 -5.35 13.24 -15.72
CA GLU A 287 -4.33 12.92 -16.73
C GLU A 287 -4.63 11.58 -17.43
N LEU A 288 -4.80 10.50 -16.66
CA LEU A 288 -5.06 9.17 -17.20
C LEU A 288 -6.38 9.11 -17.99
N LYS A 289 -7.46 9.76 -17.52
CA LYS A 289 -8.74 9.78 -18.26
C LYS A 289 -8.67 10.56 -19.56
N GLN A 290 -7.80 11.57 -19.66
CA GLN A 290 -7.64 12.41 -20.85
C GLN A 290 -6.54 11.92 -21.79
N ALA A 291 -5.78 10.89 -21.43
CA ALA A 291 -4.70 10.34 -22.23
C ALA A 291 -5.20 9.90 -23.62
N LYS A 292 -4.51 10.39 -24.66
CA LYS A 292 -4.82 10.13 -26.07
C LYS A 292 -3.84 9.16 -26.74
N PHE A 293 -2.89 8.60 -25.99
CA PHE A 293 -1.84 7.68 -26.47
C PHE A 293 -0.94 8.25 -27.58
N ASN A 294 -0.80 9.58 -27.65
CA ASN A 294 0.07 10.28 -28.57
C ASN A 294 1.32 10.91 -27.91
N ASP A 295 1.62 10.44 -26.70
CA ASP A 295 2.85 10.85 -25.99
C ASP A 295 4.07 10.36 -26.75
N PRO A 296 5.06 11.24 -27.03
CA PRO A 296 6.25 10.87 -27.80
C PRO A 296 7.06 9.70 -27.22
N VAL A 297 6.97 9.46 -25.90
CA VAL A 297 7.66 8.32 -25.26
C VAL A 297 6.97 6.98 -25.49
N LEU A 298 5.69 6.98 -25.90
CA LEU A 298 4.98 5.75 -26.25
C LEU A 298 5.33 5.37 -27.70
N LYS A 299 5.97 4.23 -27.87
CA LYS A 299 6.29 3.65 -29.17
C LYS A 299 5.37 2.48 -29.43
N PHE A 300 4.74 2.49 -30.59
CA PHE A 300 3.81 1.45 -31.02
C PHE A 300 4.38 0.73 -32.24
N GLU A 301 4.35 -0.59 -32.23
CA GLU A 301 4.73 -1.43 -33.34
C GLU A 301 3.55 -2.23 -33.85
N LYS A 302 3.42 -2.33 -35.19
CA LYS A 302 2.37 -3.12 -35.82
C LYS A 302 2.70 -4.59 -35.74
N ARG A 303 1.65 -5.41 -35.74
CA ARG A 303 1.82 -6.85 -35.89
C ARG A 303 2.50 -7.11 -37.23
N VAL A 304 3.68 -7.72 -37.21
CA VAL A 304 4.29 -8.29 -38.41
C VAL A 304 3.43 -9.49 -38.77
N GLU A 305 2.80 -9.51 -39.93
CA GLU A 305 2.18 -10.71 -40.47
C GLU A 305 3.31 -11.72 -40.66
N GLU A 306 3.49 -12.64 -39.73
CA GLU A 306 4.27 -13.85 -39.97
C GLU A 306 3.54 -14.55 -41.12
N GLU A 307 4.16 -14.59 -42.31
CA GLU A 307 3.78 -15.56 -43.32
C GLU A 307 3.67 -16.89 -42.63
N LEU A 308 2.44 -17.44 -42.56
CA LEU A 308 2.15 -18.77 -42.05
C LEU A 308 3.13 -19.71 -42.71
N ARG A 309 4.22 -20.10 -42.04
CA ARG A 309 5.06 -21.18 -42.47
C ARG A 309 4.16 -22.41 -42.56
N LYS A 310 3.74 -22.72 -43.78
CA LYS A 310 3.09 -23.98 -44.08
C LYS A 310 3.99 -25.07 -43.52
N PRO A 311 3.50 -25.99 -42.69
CA PRO A 311 4.33 -27.10 -42.24
C PRO A 311 4.80 -27.83 -43.49
N GLN A 312 6.12 -27.86 -43.72
CA GLN A 312 6.70 -28.75 -44.70
C GLN A 312 6.40 -30.15 -44.19
N LEU A 313 5.43 -30.80 -44.82
CA LEU A 313 5.23 -32.22 -44.70
C LEU A 313 6.51 -32.87 -45.20
N VAL A 314 7.29 -33.38 -44.26
CA VAL A 314 8.43 -34.27 -44.55
C VAL A 314 7.82 -35.54 -45.03
N SER A 315 7.98 -35.80 -46.32
CA SER A 315 7.67 -37.06 -47.00
C SER A 315 8.63 -38.17 -46.59
#